data_69cba1db4a0db1c821693405d2e5e660
#
_entry.id   69cba1db4a0db1c821693405d2e5e660
#
_cell.length_a   1.000
_cell.length_b   1.000
_cell.length_c   1.000
_cell.angle_alpha   90.00
_cell.angle_beta   90.00
_cell.angle_gamma   90.00
#
_symmetry.space_group_name_H-M   'P 1'
#
loop_
_entity.id
_entity.type
_entity.pdbx_description
1 polymer ?
#
loop_
_entity_poly.entity_id
_entity_poly.type
_entity_poly.pdbx_seq_one_letter_code
_entity_poly.pdbx_strand_id
1 'polypeptide(L)'
;MKTWKKFLKGIVHEIGIEIDEPVTIDIHRLIRYPNSLHGKTGFKVQEISIDDLYDFKPLDEKNEKLNPIVFESLKNNQKIEITALEIPEIRIKGSSYGPYIKGEEVEVPNHIAVLLLCREVVRLKD
;
A
#
# COMPACT_ATOMS: atom_id res chain seq x y z
N MET A 1 -25.41 -37.80 -11.16
CA MET A 1 -24.29 -36.85 -11.06
C MET A 1 -24.67 -35.43 -10.60
N LYS A 2 -25.88 -34.91 -10.87
CA LYS A 2 -26.28 -33.54 -10.43
C LYS A 2 -26.51 -33.42 -8.92
N THR A 3 -26.91 -34.47 -8.22
CA THR A 3 -27.24 -34.47 -6.78
C THR A 3 -26.01 -34.35 -5.89
N TRP A 4 -24.90 -35.03 -6.22
CA TRP A 4 -23.64 -34.93 -5.50
C TRP A 4 -23.02 -33.53 -5.54
N LYS A 5 -23.06 -32.87 -6.71
CA LYS A 5 -22.54 -31.50 -6.85
C LYS A 5 -23.33 -30.50 -6.00
N LYS A 6 -24.66 -30.70 -5.89
CA LYS A 6 -25.51 -29.84 -5.05
C LYS A 6 -25.24 -30.05 -3.56
N PHE A 7 -25.02 -31.31 -3.15
CA PHE A 7 -24.67 -31.66 -1.77
C PHE A 7 -23.30 -31.08 -1.38
N LEU A 8 -22.28 -31.27 -2.23
CA LEU A 8 -20.93 -30.70 -1.98
C LEU A 8 -20.95 -29.18 -1.91
N LYS A 9 -21.71 -28.49 -2.79
CA LYS A 9 -21.88 -27.03 -2.71
C LYS A 9 -22.53 -26.58 -1.41
N GLY A 10 -23.49 -27.33 -0.87
CA GLY A 10 -24.11 -27.06 0.42
C GLY A 10 -23.09 -27.14 1.56
N ILE A 11 -22.29 -28.20 1.59
CA ILE A 11 -21.24 -28.38 2.62
C ILE A 11 -20.17 -27.29 2.53
N VAL A 12 -19.72 -26.96 1.34
CA VAL A 12 -18.72 -25.89 1.13
C VAL A 12 -19.28 -24.54 1.58
N HIS A 13 -20.57 -24.28 1.39
CA HIS A 13 -21.21 -23.05 1.85
C HIS A 13 -21.36 -22.96 3.37
N GLU A 14 -21.55 -24.09 4.06
CA GLU A 14 -21.69 -24.13 5.52
C GLU A 14 -20.36 -24.14 6.28
N ILE A 15 -19.33 -24.79 5.73
CA ILE A 15 -18.07 -25.06 6.43
C ILE A 15 -16.89 -24.33 5.73
N GLY A 16 -17.05 -23.97 4.47
CA GLY A 16 -16.01 -23.38 3.65
C GLY A 16 -15.80 -21.90 3.97
N ILE A 17 -14.55 -21.48 3.88
CA ILE A 17 -14.19 -20.06 3.86
C ILE A 17 -14.60 -19.52 2.49
N GLU A 18 -15.28 -18.38 2.45
CA GLU A 18 -15.54 -17.66 1.21
C GLU A 18 -14.22 -17.21 0.59
N ILE A 19 -13.85 -17.84 -0.51
CA ILE A 19 -12.70 -17.45 -1.33
C ILE A 19 -13.19 -16.86 -2.64
N ASP A 20 -12.53 -15.82 -3.11
CA ASP A 20 -12.77 -15.30 -4.45
C ASP A 20 -12.14 -16.25 -5.48
N GLU A 21 -12.90 -17.26 -5.91
CA GLU A 21 -12.48 -18.27 -6.89
C GLU A 21 -11.83 -17.63 -8.14
N PRO A 22 -12.39 -16.55 -8.74
CA PRO A 22 -11.77 -15.91 -9.90
C PRO A 22 -10.35 -15.37 -9.65
N VAL A 23 -10.00 -15.04 -8.41
CA VAL A 23 -8.66 -14.55 -8.09
C VAL A 23 -7.60 -15.64 -8.23
N THR A 24 -7.95 -16.87 -7.88
CA THR A 24 -6.99 -17.99 -7.86
C THR A 24 -6.81 -18.68 -9.21
N ILE A 25 -7.78 -18.62 -10.09
CA ILE A 25 -7.76 -19.32 -11.39
C ILE A 25 -7.54 -18.42 -12.59
N ASP A 26 -7.63 -17.11 -12.42
CA ASP A 26 -7.43 -16.16 -13.52
C ASP A 26 -5.93 -15.85 -13.70
N ILE A 27 -5.30 -16.49 -14.67
CA ILE A 27 -3.89 -16.29 -15.02
C ILE A 27 -3.55 -14.89 -15.56
N HIS A 28 -4.56 -14.09 -15.91
CA HIS A 28 -4.37 -12.71 -16.38
C HIS A 28 -4.37 -11.69 -15.25
N ARG A 29 -4.72 -12.09 -14.02
CA ARG A 29 -4.67 -11.20 -12.87
C ARG A 29 -3.25 -10.93 -12.43
N LEU A 30 -2.95 -9.67 -12.21
CA LEU A 30 -1.69 -9.24 -11.64
C LEU A 30 -1.61 -9.63 -10.16
N ILE A 31 -0.56 -10.35 -9.81
CA ILE A 31 -0.21 -10.67 -8.42
C ILE A 31 0.74 -9.59 -7.91
N ARG A 32 0.51 -9.14 -6.66
CA ARG A 32 1.47 -8.26 -5.99
C ARG A 32 2.74 -9.05 -5.69
N TYR A 33 3.84 -8.62 -6.28
CA TYR A 33 5.13 -9.28 -6.11
C TYR A 33 5.79 -8.81 -4.80
N PRO A 34 6.29 -9.73 -3.95
CA PRO A 34 7.02 -9.36 -2.74
C PRO A 34 8.16 -8.38 -3.04
N ASN A 35 8.35 -7.40 -2.18
CA ASN A 35 9.30 -6.30 -2.30
C ASN A 35 9.05 -5.30 -3.45
N SER A 36 7.99 -5.46 -4.24
CA SER A 36 7.55 -4.41 -5.18
C SER A 36 6.86 -3.25 -4.46
N LEU A 37 6.76 -2.10 -5.11
CA LEU A 37 6.04 -0.95 -4.59
C LEU A 37 4.58 -0.96 -5.06
N HIS A 38 3.67 -0.65 -4.15
CA HIS A 38 2.28 -0.42 -4.49
C HIS A 38 2.09 0.96 -5.15
N GLY A 39 1.65 0.98 -6.41
CA GLY A 39 1.67 2.17 -7.28
C GLY A 39 0.93 3.40 -6.74
N LYS A 40 -0.10 3.24 -5.89
CA LYS A 40 -0.86 4.39 -5.33
C LYS A 40 -0.31 4.90 -4.00
N THR A 41 0.43 4.09 -3.27
CA THR A 41 0.87 4.42 -1.89
C THR A 41 2.38 4.46 -1.74
N GLY A 42 3.13 3.90 -2.68
CA GLY A 42 4.58 3.74 -2.57
C GLY A 42 5.00 2.75 -1.48
N PHE A 43 4.06 2.04 -0.86
CA PHE A 43 4.39 1.05 0.16
C PHE A 43 4.97 -0.21 -0.48
N LYS A 44 5.94 -0.78 0.17
CA LYS A 44 6.51 -2.08 -0.20
C LYS A 44 5.51 -3.19 0.07
N VAL A 45 5.36 -4.13 -0.86
CA VAL A 45 4.65 -5.39 -0.64
C VAL A 45 5.50 -6.25 0.27
N GLN A 46 5.06 -6.43 1.51
CA GLN A 46 5.78 -7.10 2.57
C GLN A 46 5.27 -8.53 2.77
N GLU A 47 6.17 -9.50 2.78
CA GLU A 47 5.86 -10.83 3.27
C GLU A 47 5.74 -10.81 4.80
N ILE A 48 4.67 -11.42 5.31
CA ILE A 48 4.38 -11.48 6.73
C ILE A 48 4.11 -12.93 7.09
N SER A 49 4.72 -13.42 8.17
CA SER A 49 4.37 -14.73 8.70
C SER A 49 2.97 -14.71 9.31
N ILE A 50 2.34 -15.88 9.39
CA ILE A 50 1.01 -16.01 10.03
C ILE A 50 1.09 -15.59 11.50
N ASP A 51 2.19 -15.86 12.17
CA ASP A 51 2.39 -15.51 13.58
C ASP A 51 2.50 -14.00 13.80
N ASP A 52 3.08 -13.26 12.82
CA ASP A 52 3.25 -11.81 12.88
C ASP A 52 1.98 -11.04 12.42
N LEU A 53 0.98 -11.73 11.86
CA LEU A 53 -0.18 -11.09 11.23
C LEU A 53 -1.02 -10.23 12.19
N TYR A 54 -1.18 -10.69 13.43
CA TYR A 54 -1.95 -9.97 14.44
C TYR A 54 -1.27 -8.69 14.94
N ASP A 55 0.06 -8.68 14.92
CA ASP A 55 0.88 -7.54 15.34
C ASP A 55 1.24 -6.61 14.18
N PHE A 56 0.82 -6.95 12.97
CA PHE A 56 1.08 -6.16 11.78
C PHE A 56 0.31 -4.84 11.79
N LYS A 57 1.05 -3.76 11.99
CA LYS A 57 0.55 -2.38 11.93
C LYS A 57 1.40 -1.58 10.94
N PRO A 58 0.99 -1.49 9.68
CA PRO A 58 1.83 -0.94 8.60
C PRO A 58 2.21 0.54 8.77
N LEU A 59 1.52 1.27 9.62
CA LEU A 59 1.75 2.70 9.87
C LEU A 59 2.30 2.97 11.28
N ASP A 60 2.61 1.95 12.05
CA ASP A 60 3.17 2.10 13.38
C ASP A 60 4.67 2.41 13.29
N GLU A 61 5.09 3.52 13.91
CA GLU A 61 6.48 3.96 13.94
C GLU A 61 7.41 2.95 14.63
N LYS A 62 6.88 2.22 15.61
CA LYS A 62 7.65 1.31 16.45
C LYS A 62 7.97 -0.02 15.78
N ASN A 63 7.28 -0.36 14.70
CA ASN A 63 7.40 -1.66 14.05
C ASN A 63 8.30 -1.59 12.80
N GLU A 64 9.60 -1.42 13.00
CA GLU A 64 10.58 -1.33 11.90
C GLU A 64 10.64 -2.62 11.06
N LYS A 65 10.49 -3.78 11.69
CA LYS A 65 10.61 -5.10 11.02
C LYS A 65 9.49 -5.34 10.00
N LEU A 66 8.27 -4.92 10.33
CA LEU A 66 7.08 -5.13 9.50
C LEU A 66 6.64 -3.86 8.76
N ASN A 67 7.50 -2.86 8.72
CA ASN A 67 7.20 -1.59 8.11
C ASN A 67 7.28 -1.65 6.57
N PRO A 68 6.19 -1.37 5.87
CA PRO A 68 6.17 -1.39 4.41
C PRO A 68 6.74 -0.10 3.77
N ILE A 69 7.18 0.88 4.55
CA ILE A 69 7.71 2.13 4.04
C ILE A 69 9.20 1.95 3.73
N VAL A 70 9.57 2.04 2.46
CA VAL A 70 10.91 1.67 1.97
C VAL A 70 11.92 2.73 2.30
N PHE A 71 11.87 3.90 2.35
CA PHE A 71 12.93 4.91 2.37
C PHE A 71 13.19 5.54 3.74
N GLU A 72 12.87 4.85 4.81
CA GLU A 72 13.06 5.40 6.17
C GLU A 72 14.52 5.65 6.55
N SER A 73 15.40 4.76 6.12
CA SER A 73 16.83 4.88 6.39
C SER A 73 17.51 6.01 5.59
N LEU A 74 16.88 6.48 4.54
CA LEU A 74 17.36 7.59 3.75
C LEU A 74 16.82 8.89 4.37
N LYS A 75 17.56 9.45 5.30
CA LYS A 75 17.26 10.72 5.98
C LYS A 75 17.25 11.95 5.06
N ASN A 76 17.39 11.75 3.75
CA ASN A 76 17.43 12.85 2.81
C ASN A 76 16.00 13.27 2.46
N ASN A 77 15.73 14.53 2.67
CA ASN A 77 14.52 15.15 2.15
C ASN A 77 14.65 15.35 0.64
N GLN A 78 13.50 15.38 -0.02
CA GLN A 78 13.41 15.66 -1.45
C GLN A 78 12.64 16.97 -1.67
N LYS A 79 13.16 17.79 -2.56
CA LYS A 79 12.41 18.97 -3.03
C LYS A 79 11.43 18.54 -4.09
N ILE A 80 10.17 18.91 -3.89
CA ILE A 80 9.07 18.59 -4.81
C ILE A 80 8.29 19.85 -5.14
N GLU A 81 7.79 19.91 -6.37
CA GLU A 81 6.86 20.92 -6.84
C GLU A 81 5.45 20.32 -6.93
N ILE A 82 4.47 20.99 -6.37
CA ILE A 82 3.07 20.55 -6.37
C ILE A 82 2.43 20.85 -7.72
N THR A 83 1.97 19.82 -8.40
CA THR A 83 1.31 19.94 -9.73
C THR A 83 -0.22 19.85 -9.66
N ALA A 84 -0.76 19.16 -8.66
CA ALA A 84 -2.20 19.11 -8.39
C ALA A 84 -2.72 20.46 -7.87
N LEU A 85 -4.01 20.72 -8.06
CA LEU A 85 -4.65 21.95 -7.59
C LEU A 85 -4.54 22.10 -6.09
N GLU A 86 -4.80 21.01 -5.37
CA GLU A 86 -4.73 20.92 -3.91
C GLU A 86 -4.39 19.50 -3.50
N ILE A 87 -3.58 19.35 -2.48
CA ILE A 87 -3.29 18.08 -1.80
C ILE A 87 -3.73 18.23 -0.35
N PRO A 88 -4.68 17.41 0.14
CA PRO A 88 -5.12 17.48 1.52
C PRO A 88 -4.01 17.05 2.49
N GLU A 89 -4.18 17.36 3.76
CA GLU A 89 -3.28 16.89 4.81
C GLU A 89 -3.13 15.36 4.79
N ILE A 90 -1.90 14.89 4.82
CA ILE A 90 -1.54 13.48 4.84
C ILE A 90 -0.91 13.17 6.19
N ARG A 91 -1.43 12.17 6.90
CA ARG A 91 -0.85 11.68 8.16
C ARG A 91 -0.21 10.33 7.96
N ILE A 92 1.08 10.25 8.21
CA ILE A 92 1.86 9.00 8.17
C ILE A 92 2.82 9.00 9.35
N LYS A 93 2.82 7.91 10.10
CA LYS A 93 3.74 7.69 11.23
C LYS A 93 3.74 8.85 12.24
N GLY A 94 2.57 9.30 12.63
CA GLY A 94 2.43 10.38 13.63
C GLY A 94 2.77 11.77 13.12
N SER A 95 3.33 11.91 11.92
CA SER A 95 3.65 13.19 11.29
C SER A 95 2.57 13.60 10.29
N SER A 96 2.29 14.90 10.21
CA SER A 96 1.37 15.50 9.26
C SER A 96 2.12 16.28 8.18
N TYR A 97 1.69 16.14 6.93
CA TYR A 97 2.27 16.79 5.76
C TYR A 97 1.16 17.46 4.94
N GLY A 98 1.35 18.72 4.60
CA GLY A 98 0.34 19.53 3.90
C GLY A 98 -0.61 20.25 4.87
N PRO A 99 -1.73 20.78 4.37
CA PRO A 99 -2.15 20.73 2.95
C PRO A 99 -1.19 21.51 2.04
N TYR A 100 -1.16 21.17 0.74
CA TYR A 100 -0.31 21.85 -0.25
C TYR A 100 -1.16 22.34 -1.43
N ILE A 101 -0.73 23.45 -2.04
CA ILE A 101 -1.41 24.09 -3.16
C ILE A 101 -0.50 24.05 -4.41
N LYS A 102 -1.13 24.07 -5.59
CA LYS A 102 -0.42 24.05 -6.87
C LYS A 102 0.63 25.15 -6.98
N GLY A 103 1.82 24.75 -7.42
CA GLY A 103 2.97 25.63 -7.61
C GLY A 103 3.83 25.84 -6.37
N GLU A 104 3.45 25.28 -5.22
CA GLU A 104 4.32 25.28 -4.04
C GLU A 104 5.52 24.37 -4.25
N GLU A 105 6.67 24.81 -3.77
CA GLU A 105 7.90 24.03 -3.65
C GLU A 105 8.11 23.69 -2.19
N VAL A 106 8.13 22.41 -1.88
CA VAL A 106 8.26 21.95 -0.50
C VAL A 106 9.33 20.87 -0.38
N GLU A 107 9.96 20.82 0.76
CA GLU A 107 10.92 19.78 1.10
C GLU A 107 10.24 18.76 2.03
N VAL A 108 10.19 17.52 1.57
CA VAL A 108 9.53 16.43 2.30
C VAL A 108 10.43 15.21 2.41
N PRO A 109 10.23 14.35 3.41
CA PRO A 109 10.94 13.08 3.53
C PRO A 109 10.73 12.19 2.30
N ASN A 110 11.71 11.35 1.99
CA ASN A 110 11.69 10.46 0.82
C ASN A 110 10.41 9.64 0.69
N HIS A 111 9.89 9.08 1.78
CA HIS A 111 8.68 8.26 1.76
C HIS A 111 7.43 9.05 1.37
N ILE A 112 7.36 10.32 1.75
CA ILE A 112 6.27 11.23 1.34
C ILE A 112 6.45 11.64 -0.12
N ALA A 113 7.67 11.94 -0.54
CA ALA A 113 7.96 12.23 -1.95
C ALA A 113 7.54 11.07 -2.85
N VAL A 114 7.90 9.83 -2.50
CA VAL A 114 7.50 8.62 -3.25
C VAL A 114 5.97 8.45 -3.28
N LEU A 115 5.29 8.63 -2.14
CA LEU A 115 3.84 8.57 -2.09
C LEU A 115 3.18 9.56 -3.05
N LEU A 116 3.64 10.80 -3.04
CA LEU A 116 3.08 11.87 -3.88
C LEU A 116 3.42 11.68 -5.36
N LEU A 117 4.62 11.18 -5.67
CA LEU A 117 5.02 10.82 -7.04
C LEU A 117 4.17 9.66 -7.58
N CYS A 118 3.93 8.62 -6.78
CA CYS A 118 3.06 7.50 -7.16
C CYS A 118 1.59 7.93 -7.40
N ARG A 119 1.18 9.06 -6.85
CA ARG A 119 -0.13 9.67 -7.08
C ARG A 119 -0.13 10.66 -8.25
N GLU A 120 1.01 10.91 -8.87
CA GLU A 120 1.19 11.84 -10.00
C GLU A 120 0.75 13.29 -9.68
N VAL A 121 0.87 13.68 -8.41
CA VAL A 121 0.43 15.02 -7.93
C VAL A 121 1.59 15.98 -7.69
N VAL A 122 2.83 15.52 -7.88
CA VAL A 122 4.05 16.33 -7.73
C VAL A 122 5.10 15.98 -8.78
N ARG A 123 6.12 16.84 -8.90
CA ARG A 123 7.36 16.58 -9.65
C ARG A 123 8.56 16.73 -8.73
N LEU A 124 9.60 15.95 -8.99
CA LEU A 124 10.91 16.20 -8.36
C LEU A 124 11.49 17.50 -8.90
N LYS A 125 12.14 18.22 -8.04
CA LYS A 125 12.91 19.43 -8.39
C LYS A 125 14.38 19.18 -8.05
N ASP A 126 15.25 19.51 -8.99
CA ASP A 126 16.71 19.45 -8.82
C ASP A 126 17.22 20.56 -7.88
#